data_20b85bbd27346639226e270a9beebefe
#
_entry.id   20b85bbd27346639226e270a9beebefe
#
_cell.length_a   1.000
_cell.length_b   1.000
_cell.length_c   1.000
_cell.angle_alpha   90.00
_cell.angle_beta   90.00
_cell.angle_gamma   90.00
#
_symmetry.space_group_name_H-M   'P 1'
#
loop_
_entity.id
_entity.type
_entity.pdbx_description
1 polymer ?
#
loop_
_entity_poly.entity_id
_entity_poly.type
_entity_poly.pdbx_seq_one_letter_code
_entity_poly.pdbx_strand_id
1 'polypeptide(L)' 'MVLPSSVSSMEDLLRHLGEKIGFVFVDAATRKLRPDIDILVNGKEIGFYPEGLKRPIRGRDTIEITLIPLGGG' A
#
# COMPACT_ATOMS: atom_id res chain seq x y z
N MET A 1 -6.13 -6.35 11.88
CA MET A 1 -4.69 -6.70 11.76
C MET A 1 -3.89 -6.03 12.85
N VAL A 2 -3.03 -6.78 13.51
CA VAL A 2 -2.09 -6.21 14.48
C VAL A 2 -0.83 -5.80 13.72
N LEU A 3 -0.48 -4.51 13.76
CA LEU A 3 0.69 -4.01 13.06
C LEU A 3 1.93 -4.10 13.95
N PRO A 4 3.06 -4.58 13.40
CA PRO A 4 4.33 -4.53 14.14
C PRO A 4 4.71 -3.09 14.42
N SER A 5 5.48 -2.87 15.48
CA SER A 5 5.94 -1.54 15.83
C SER A 5 6.85 -0.91 14.75
N SER A 6 7.42 -1.73 13.89
CA SER A 6 8.24 -1.26 12.77
C SER A 6 7.42 -0.71 11.61
N VAL A 7 6.09 -0.93 11.62
CA VAL A 7 5.21 -0.46 10.56
C VAL A 7 4.51 0.79 11.04
N SER A 8 4.87 1.94 10.49
CA SER A 8 4.29 3.22 10.87
C SER A 8 3.67 3.98 9.70
N SER A 9 4.00 3.60 8.46
CA SER A 9 3.47 4.26 7.28
C SER A 9 2.91 3.23 6.30
N MET A 10 2.16 3.72 5.29
CA MET A 10 1.64 2.85 4.24
C MET A 10 2.76 2.13 3.51
N GLU A 11 3.87 2.83 3.23
CA GLU A 11 5.03 2.22 2.57
C GLU A 11 5.59 1.07 3.40
N ASP A 12 5.71 1.26 4.72
CA ASP A 12 6.18 0.21 5.61
C ASP A 12 5.25 -0.99 5.61
N LEU A 13 3.94 -0.74 5.63
CA LEU A 13 2.95 -1.81 5.61
C LEU A 13 3.05 -2.62 4.32
N LEU A 14 3.16 -1.95 3.19
CA LEU A 14 3.25 -2.63 1.90
C LEU A 14 4.52 -3.44 1.78
N ARG A 15 5.64 -2.93 2.30
CA ARG A 15 6.88 -3.68 2.32
C ARG A 15 6.76 -4.92 3.19
N HIS A 16 6.16 -4.77 4.36
CA HIS A 16 5.97 -5.88 5.29
C HIS A 16 5.09 -6.98 4.68
N LEU A 17 3.96 -6.59 4.07
CA LEU A 17 3.09 -7.55 3.41
C LEU A 17 3.76 -8.21 2.22
N GLY A 18 4.50 -7.42 1.45
CA GLY A 18 5.20 -7.93 0.28
C GLY A 18 6.22 -8.99 0.63
N GLU A 19 6.95 -8.79 1.73
CA GLU A 19 7.91 -9.77 2.21
C GLU A 19 7.23 -11.07 2.64
N LYS A 20 6.05 -10.96 3.25
CA LYS A 20 5.33 -12.14 3.71
C LYS A 20 4.77 -12.99 2.58
N ILE A 21 4.28 -12.35 1.52
CA ILE A 21 3.61 -13.07 0.44
C ILE A 21 4.47 -13.18 -0.82
N GLY A 22 5.67 -12.62 -0.81
CA GLY A 22 6.56 -12.66 -1.97
C GLY A 22 6.07 -11.78 -3.13
N PHE A 23 5.48 -10.64 -2.82
CA PHE A 23 4.93 -9.74 -3.83
C PHE A 23 5.51 -8.34 -3.66
N VAL A 24 5.82 -7.67 -4.78
CA VAL A 24 6.35 -6.30 -4.76
C VAL A 24 5.22 -5.32 -5.03
N PHE A 25 4.81 -4.57 -4.02
CA PHE A 25 3.79 -3.53 -4.16
C PHE A 25 4.36 -2.20 -4.60
N VAL A 26 5.57 -1.89 -4.19
CA VAL A 26 6.22 -0.61 -4.46
C VAL A 26 7.47 -0.86 -5.28
N ASP A 27 7.59 -0.12 -6.40
CA ASP A 27 8.77 -0.22 -7.25
C ASP A 27 9.98 0.34 -6.51
N ALA A 28 11.03 -0.46 -6.37
CA ALA A 28 12.23 -0.06 -5.64
C ALA A 28 12.99 1.07 -6.35
N ALA A 29 12.91 1.12 -7.67
CA ALA A 29 13.63 2.14 -8.44
C ALA A 29 12.96 3.51 -8.37
N THR A 30 11.63 3.55 -8.46
CA THR A 30 10.88 4.80 -8.46
C THR A 30 10.28 5.13 -7.10
N ARG A 31 10.22 4.16 -6.21
CA ARG A 31 9.60 4.25 -4.88
C ARG A 31 8.11 4.62 -4.97
N LYS A 32 7.49 4.24 -6.06
CA LYS A 32 6.07 4.49 -6.30
C LYS A 32 5.32 3.17 -6.33
N LEU A 33 4.01 3.26 -6.02
CA LEU A 33 3.13 2.12 -6.10
C LEU A 33 3.07 1.60 -7.54
N ARG A 34 3.03 0.28 -7.70
CA ARG A 34 2.89 -0.31 -9.03
C ARG A 34 1.56 0.11 -9.65
N PRO A 35 1.53 0.35 -10.98
CA PRO A 35 0.32 0.86 -11.64
C PRO A 35 -0.83 -0.16 -11.67
N ASP A 36 -0.54 -1.44 -11.44
CA ASP A 36 -1.57 -2.49 -11.42
C ASP A 36 -2.16 -2.71 -10.03
N ILE A 37 -1.90 -1.80 -9.10
CA ILE A 37 -2.38 -1.92 -7.73
C ILE A 37 -3.17 -0.68 -7.35
N ASP A 38 -4.35 -0.89 -6.76
CA ASP A 38 -5.15 0.17 -6.21
C ASP A 38 -5.27 -0.05 -4.70
N ILE A 39 -5.09 1.02 -3.93
CA ILE A 39 -5.16 0.96 -2.48
C ILE A 39 -6.16 2.00 -1.98
N LEU A 40 -7.11 1.53 -1.19
CA LEU A 40 -8.06 2.40 -0.52
C LEU A 40 -7.76 2.41 0.98
N VAL A 41 -7.70 3.59 1.56
CA VAL A 41 -7.54 3.76 3.00
C VAL A 41 -8.78 4.46 3.51
N ASN A 42 -9.55 3.75 4.32
CA ASN A 42 -10.82 4.25 4.83
C ASN A 42 -11.78 4.65 3.70
N GLY A 43 -11.77 3.87 2.62
CA GLY A 43 -12.64 4.10 1.48
C GLY A 43 -12.16 5.14 0.48
N LYS A 44 -10.98 5.72 0.70
CA LYS A 44 -10.44 6.76 -0.16
C LYS A 44 -9.11 6.30 -0.76
N GLU A 45 -8.93 6.52 -2.05
CA GLU A 45 -7.68 6.12 -2.72
C GLU A 45 -6.47 6.79 -2.11
N ILE A 46 -5.38 6.03 -2.00
CA ILE A 46 -4.15 6.52 -1.40
C ILE A 46 -3.60 7.75 -2.13
N GLY A 47 -3.85 7.86 -3.43
CA GLY A 47 -3.40 8.99 -4.23
C GLY A 47 -4.03 10.32 -3.85
N PHE A 48 -5.16 10.30 -3.15
CA PHE A 48 -5.81 11.52 -2.68
C PHE A 48 -5.29 12.03 -1.34
N TYR A 49 -4.41 11.26 -0.69
CA TYR A 49 -3.78 11.71 0.55
C TYR A 49 -2.51 12.49 0.22
N PRO A 50 -2.31 13.68 0.81
CA PRO A 50 -1.12 14.49 0.51
C PRO A 50 0.19 13.75 0.81
N GLU A 51 0.20 12.92 1.84
CA GLU A 51 1.38 12.17 2.25
C GLU A 51 1.65 10.97 1.33
N GLY A 52 0.64 10.52 0.60
CA GLY A 52 0.76 9.35 -0.25
C GLY A 52 1.20 8.11 0.53
N LEU A 53 2.24 7.44 0.07
CA LEU A 53 2.75 6.24 0.73
C LEU A 53 3.40 6.51 2.08
N LYS A 54 3.69 7.75 2.39
CA LYS A 54 4.27 8.13 3.69
C LYS A 54 3.21 8.41 4.73
N ARG A 55 1.93 8.29 4.37
CA ARG A 55 0.84 8.51 5.31
C ARG A 55 0.97 7.56 6.51
N PRO A 56 0.87 8.09 7.73
CA PRO A 56 0.88 7.23 8.91
C PRO A 56 -0.33 6.29 8.92
N ILE A 57 -0.11 5.08 9.42
CA ILE A 57 -1.16 4.07 9.53
C ILE A 57 -1.43 3.81 10.99
N ARG A 58 -2.71 3.71 11.32
CA ARG A 58 -3.15 3.39 12.68
C ARG A 58 -3.89 2.06 12.65
N GLY A 59 -3.91 1.38 13.78
CA GLY A 59 -4.53 0.06 13.87
C GLY A 59 -6.01 0.02 13.50
N ARG A 60 -6.71 1.16 13.56
CA ARG A 60 -8.13 1.25 13.20
C ARG A 60 -8.38 1.57 11.74
N ASP A 61 -7.34 1.85 10.98
CA ASP A 61 -7.51 2.16 9.56
C ASP A 61 -7.95 0.91 8.79
N THR A 62 -8.90 1.11 7.87
CA THR A 62 -9.33 0.05 6.96
C THR A 62 -8.57 0.21 5.66
N ILE A 63 -7.85 -0.83 5.26
CA ILE A 63 -7.02 -0.80 4.07
C ILE A 63 -7.48 -1.88 3.11
N GLU A 64 -7.81 -1.50 1.89
CA GLU A 64 -8.19 -2.41 0.83
C GLU A 64 -7.18 -2.35 -0.29
N ILE A 65 -6.68 -3.49 -0.70
CA ILE A 65 -5.71 -3.59 -1.79
C ILE A 65 -6.35 -4.39 -2.91
N THR A 66 -6.40 -3.79 -4.09
CA THR A 66 -7.00 -4.41 -5.26
C THR A 66 -5.97 -4.48 -6.38
N LEU A 67 -5.90 -5.64 -7.03
CA LEU A 67 -5.08 -5.79 -8.23
C LEU A 67 -5.93 -5.43 -9.44
N ILE A 68 -5.41 -4.52 -10.25
CA ILE A 68 -6.11 -4.04 -11.44
C ILE A 68 -5.46 -4.70 -12.66
N PRO A 69 -6.21 -5.47 -13.47
CA PRO A 69 -5.63 -6.05 -14.67
C PRO A 69 -5.25 -4.96 -15.66
N LEU A 70 -3.98 -4.96 -16.07
CA LEU A 70 -3.47 -4.01 -17.05
C LEU A 70 -3.46 -4.66 -18.44
N GLY A 71 -3.60 -3.82 -19.42
CA GLY A 71 -3.57 -4.27 -20.80
C GLY A 71 -4.76 -5.08 -21.21
N GLY A 72 -5.75 -5.12 -20.43
CA GLY A 72 -7.03 -5.74 -20.59
C GLY A 72 -7.31 -6.42 -21.92
N GLY A 73 -6.36 -7.01 -22.42
CA GLY A 73 -6.34 -7.62 -23.73
C GLY A 73 -7.56 -8.31 -24.13
#